data_c362d651e84c1487b893196b4274ddad
#
_entry.id   c362d651e84c1487b893196b4274ddad
#
_cell.length_a   1.000
_cell.length_b   1.000
_cell.length_c   1.000
_cell.angle_alpha   90.00
_cell.angle_beta   90.00
_cell.angle_gamma   90.00
#
_symmetry.space_group_name_H-M   'P 1'
#
loop_
_entity.id
_entity.type
_entity.pdbx_description
1 polymer ?
#
loop_
_entity_poly.entity_id
_entity_poly.type
_entity_poly.pdbx_seq_one_letter_code
_entity_poly.pdbx_strand_id
1 'polypeptide(L)'
;MVDDNVARRRFLQFVASSPYVAALGGVRVLAQRAPEIAAVMADPKEAFSVMDFEEAARRKVSPSHFAFMASGVDDDATLRANREGYGHIKLRPRRLRDATRVDMRTTLYGATYNSPIYLCPTGSNRAFHPDGEPAVARAAKARGTMMMLSTASNTGVEDVCKAYGAPVWAQLTAPTSWAVFEKILRRVENAGCLSLC
;
A
#
# COMPACT_ATOMS: atom_id res chain seq x y z
N MET A 1 -2.64 20.86 14.99
CA MET A 1 -2.89 20.10 13.75
C MET A 1 -4.37 20.15 13.48
N VAL A 2 -4.79 20.76 12.39
CA VAL A 2 -6.19 20.74 11.99
C VAL A 2 -6.40 19.37 11.35
N ASP A 3 -7.28 18.58 11.95
CA ASP A 3 -7.69 17.29 11.41
C ASP A 3 -8.19 17.49 9.97
N ASP A 4 -7.53 16.86 8.99
CA ASP A 4 -7.84 17.00 7.56
C ASP A 4 -9.33 16.69 7.28
N ASN A 5 -9.93 15.80 8.05
CA ASN A 5 -11.37 15.51 7.99
C ASN A 5 -12.21 16.69 8.45
N VAL A 6 -11.74 17.46 9.42
CA VAL A 6 -12.43 18.68 9.90
C VAL A 6 -12.30 19.80 8.85
N ALA A 7 -11.12 19.97 8.25
CA ALA A 7 -10.90 20.95 7.20
C ALA A 7 -11.74 20.65 5.95
N ARG A 8 -11.76 19.38 5.52
CA ARG A 8 -12.59 18.90 4.39
C ARG A 8 -14.07 19.06 4.68
N ARG A 9 -14.54 18.75 5.88
CA ARG A 9 -15.93 18.90 6.31
C ARG A 9 -16.36 20.38 6.33
N ARG A 10 -15.50 21.26 6.83
CA ARG A 10 -15.73 22.73 6.81
C ARG A 10 -15.77 23.29 5.38
N PHE A 11 -14.89 22.82 4.51
CA PHE A 11 -14.89 23.19 3.10
C PHE A 11 -16.20 22.76 2.41
N LEU A 12 -16.64 21.52 2.62
CA LEU A 12 -17.91 21.03 2.06
C LEU A 12 -19.12 21.79 2.63
N GLN A 13 -19.12 22.14 3.92
CA GLN A 13 -20.14 22.99 4.53
C GLN A 13 -20.13 24.39 3.95
N PHE A 14 -18.96 25.00 3.73
CA PHE A 14 -18.83 26.31 3.09
C PHE A 14 -19.37 26.29 1.65
N VAL A 15 -19.02 25.29 0.86
CA VAL A 15 -19.53 25.12 -0.51
C VAL A 15 -21.03 24.89 -0.49
N ALA A 16 -21.54 24.06 0.42
CA ALA A 16 -22.99 23.80 0.55
C ALA A 16 -23.82 25.03 0.99
N SER A 17 -23.21 25.96 1.74
CA SER A 17 -23.86 27.22 2.16
C SER A 17 -23.76 28.34 1.12
N SER A 18 -23.08 28.11 0.00
CA SER A 18 -22.97 29.10 -1.08
C SER A 18 -24.33 29.36 -1.75
N PRO A 19 -24.79 30.62 -1.85
CA PRO A 19 -26.01 30.93 -2.53
C PRO A 19 -26.02 30.53 -4.02
N TYR A 20 -24.88 30.47 -4.66
CA TYR A 20 -24.74 29.99 -6.04
C TYR A 20 -25.03 28.49 -6.17
N VAL A 21 -24.58 27.68 -5.21
CA VAL A 21 -24.82 26.23 -5.18
C VAL A 21 -26.31 25.96 -4.86
N ALA A 22 -26.91 26.77 -3.99
CA ALA A 22 -28.35 26.70 -3.69
C ALA A 22 -29.22 27.03 -4.92
N ALA A 23 -28.83 28.04 -5.71
CA ALA A 23 -29.54 28.45 -6.93
C ALA A 23 -29.49 27.39 -8.05
N LEU A 24 -28.47 26.57 -8.07
CA LEU A 24 -28.28 25.48 -9.06
C LEU A 24 -28.87 24.13 -8.61
N GLY A 25 -29.65 24.09 -7.52
CA GLY A 25 -30.23 22.86 -6.98
C GLY A 25 -29.16 21.87 -6.39
N GLY A 26 -27.91 22.33 -6.32
CA GLY A 26 -26.75 21.46 -6.00
C GLY A 26 -26.65 21.06 -4.53
N VAL A 27 -27.33 21.71 -3.60
CA VAL A 27 -27.31 21.36 -2.17
C VAL A 27 -27.90 19.97 -1.94
N ARG A 28 -28.93 19.59 -2.67
CA ARG A 28 -29.50 18.23 -2.58
C ARG A 28 -28.58 17.17 -3.10
N VAL A 29 -27.83 17.41 -4.19
CA VAL A 29 -26.88 16.48 -4.77
C VAL A 29 -25.66 16.32 -3.86
N LEU A 30 -25.15 17.41 -3.26
CA LEU A 30 -24.02 17.35 -2.32
C LEU A 30 -24.43 16.72 -0.97
N ALA A 31 -25.65 17.01 -0.48
CA ALA A 31 -26.16 16.41 0.75
C ALA A 31 -26.50 14.92 0.60
N GLN A 32 -26.91 14.47 -0.59
CA GLN A 32 -27.16 13.07 -0.87
C GLN A 32 -25.84 12.27 -1.07
N ARG A 33 -24.75 12.92 -1.52
CA ARG A 33 -23.43 12.26 -1.63
C ARG A 33 -22.62 12.29 -0.34
N ALA A 34 -22.93 13.14 0.63
CA ALA A 34 -22.21 13.18 1.91
C ALA A 34 -22.29 11.87 2.72
N PRO A 35 -23.42 11.14 2.77
CA PRO A 35 -23.46 9.80 3.38
C PRO A 35 -22.74 8.73 2.57
N GLU A 36 -22.69 8.86 1.23
CA GLU A 36 -21.95 7.90 0.37
C GLU A 36 -20.44 8.01 0.50
N ILE A 37 -19.90 9.21 0.80
CA ILE A 37 -18.48 9.41 1.10
C ILE A 37 -18.09 8.74 2.42
N ALA A 38 -19.06 8.51 3.31
CA ALA A 38 -18.87 7.76 4.56
C ALA A 38 -19.12 6.26 4.40
N ALA A 39 -19.58 5.79 3.23
CA ALA A 39 -19.70 4.37 2.96
C ALA A 39 -18.31 3.74 2.87
N VAL A 40 -18.13 2.67 3.61
CA VAL A 40 -16.90 1.88 3.50
C VAL A 40 -16.84 1.29 2.10
N MET A 41 -15.74 1.50 1.45
CA MET A 41 -15.42 0.97 0.14
C MET A 41 -15.74 -0.55 0.07
N ALA A 42 -16.61 -0.92 -0.84
CA ALA A 42 -17.02 -2.31 -1.05
C ALA A 42 -16.11 -3.03 -2.05
N ASP A 43 -15.70 -2.33 -3.11
CA ASP A 43 -14.78 -2.83 -4.14
C ASP A 43 -13.46 -2.05 -4.08
N PRO A 44 -12.29 -2.73 -4.06
CA PRO A 44 -10.98 -2.09 -4.16
C PRO A 44 -10.80 -1.13 -5.34
N LYS A 45 -11.60 -1.28 -6.40
CA LYS A 45 -11.59 -0.38 -7.56
C LYS A 45 -12.16 1.00 -7.29
N GLU A 46 -12.92 1.15 -6.20
CA GLU A 46 -13.50 2.42 -5.75
C GLU A 46 -12.49 3.27 -4.96
N ALA A 47 -11.33 2.70 -4.62
CA ALA A 47 -10.29 3.40 -3.88
C ALA A 47 -9.64 4.50 -4.72
N PHE A 48 -9.58 5.69 -4.18
CA PHE A 48 -8.81 6.81 -4.74
C PHE A 48 -7.38 6.85 -4.19
N SER A 49 -7.16 6.30 -3.01
CA SER A 49 -5.86 6.23 -2.37
C SER A 49 -5.73 4.97 -1.52
N VAL A 50 -4.49 4.64 -1.13
CA VAL A 50 -4.22 3.53 -0.20
C VAL A 50 -4.84 3.77 1.18
N MET A 51 -5.10 5.01 1.56
CA MET A 51 -5.71 5.37 2.85
C MET A 51 -7.19 4.96 2.94
N ASP A 52 -7.85 4.79 1.80
CA ASP A 52 -9.27 4.37 1.76
C ASP A 52 -9.45 2.92 2.24
N PHE A 53 -8.36 2.11 2.20
CA PHE A 53 -8.36 0.75 2.70
C PHE A 53 -8.36 0.65 4.23
N GLU A 54 -7.98 1.69 4.96
CA GLU A 54 -7.85 1.65 6.42
C GLU A 54 -9.16 1.28 7.10
N GLU A 55 -10.25 1.95 6.76
CA GLU A 55 -11.55 1.67 7.37
C GLU A 55 -12.12 0.32 6.93
N ALA A 56 -11.87 -0.09 5.69
CA ALA A 56 -12.26 -1.42 5.20
C ALA A 56 -11.48 -2.53 5.94
N ALA A 57 -10.20 -2.32 6.20
CA ALA A 57 -9.36 -3.24 6.98
C ALA A 57 -9.83 -3.30 8.44
N ARG A 58 -10.13 -2.17 9.07
CA ARG A 58 -10.63 -2.09 10.45
C ARG A 58 -11.86 -2.96 10.68
N ARG A 59 -12.74 -3.04 9.70
CA ARG A 59 -13.97 -3.84 9.79
C ARG A 59 -13.78 -5.32 9.52
N LYS A 60 -12.72 -5.71 8.81
CA LYS A 60 -12.51 -7.09 8.37
C LYS A 60 -11.43 -7.83 9.15
N VAL A 61 -10.41 -7.11 9.59
CA VAL A 61 -9.29 -7.68 10.36
C VAL A 61 -9.69 -7.76 11.84
N SER A 62 -9.19 -8.76 12.57
CA SER A 62 -9.45 -8.84 14.01
C SER A 62 -8.92 -7.58 14.72
N PRO A 63 -9.58 -7.13 15.81
CA PRO A 63 -9.18 -5.89 16.50
C PRO A 63 -7.73 -5.88 16.95
N SER A 64 -7.20 -7.01 17.42
CA SER A 64 -5.80 -7.12 17.86
C SER A 64 -4.80 -7.01 16.70
N HIS A 65 -5.09 -7.66 15.57
CA HIS A 65 -4.24 -7.56 14.39
C HIS A 65 -4.33 -6.18 13.74
N PHE A 66 -5.52 -5.57 13.74
CA PHE A 66 -5.67 -4.20 13.27
C PHE A 66 -4.90 -3.21 14.14
N ALA A 67 -5.00 -3.32 15.47
CA ALA A 67 -4.25 -2.48 16.40
C ALA A 67 -2.73 -2.60 16.19
N PHE A 68 -2.21 -3.82 15.99
CA PHE A 68 -0.79 -4.04 15.67
C PHE A 68 -0.36 -3.32 14.39
N MET A 69 -1.20 -3.35 13.35
CA MET A 69 -0.90 -2.71 12.07
C MET A 69 -1.01 -1.18 12.14
N ALA A 70 -1.94 -0.66 12.94
CA ALA A 70 -2.31 0.75 12.97
C ALA A 70 -1.54 1.57 14.01
N SER A 71 -0.82 0.91 14.92
CA SER A 71 -0.03 1.59 15.96
C SER A 71 1.46 1.64 15.61
N GLY A 72 2.13 2.68 16.10
CA GLY A 72 3.58 2.81 16.11
C GLY A 72 4.18 2.39 17.45
N VAL A 73 5.42 2.78 17.69
CA VAL A 73 6.14 2.56 18.94
C VAL A 73 5.96 3.79 19.84
N ASP A 74 5.85 3.58 21.14
CA ASP A 74 5.68 4.60 22.18
C ASP A 74 4.50 5.55 21.88
N ASP A 75 4.79 6.82 21.61
CA ASP A 75 3.82 7.88 21.38
C ASP A 75 3.42 8.06 19.91
N ASP A 76 3.73 7.11 19.05
CA ASP A 76 3.47 7.16 17.59
C ASP A 76 4.18 8.31 16.84
N ALA A 77 5.23 8.89 17.41
CA ALA A 77 5.94 10.03 16.80
C ALA A 77 6.46 9.68 15.40
N THR A 78 7.11 8.52 15.27
CA THR A 78 7.64 8.05 13.98
C THR A 78 6.52 7.70 12.99
N LEU A 79 5.42 7.10 13.47
CA LEU A 79 4.26 6.80 12.63
C LEU A 79 3.67 8.08 12.03
N ARG A 80 3.51 9.13 12.84
CA ARG A 80 3.06 10.45 12.36
C ARG A 80 4.04 11.06 11.38
N ALA A 81 5.34 11.08 11.72
CA ALA A 81 6.39 11.66 10.88
C ALA A 81 6.51 10.97 9.51
N ASN A 82 6.32 9.66 9.46
CA ASN A 82 6.31 8.91 8.19
C ASN A 82 5.20 9.39 7.23
N ARG A 83 4.07 9.82 7.75
CA ARG A 83 2.97 10.37 6.94
C ARG A 83 3.19 11.84 6.61
N GLU A 84 3.58 12.64 7.59
CA GLU A 84 3.81 14.09 7.44
C GLU A 84 4.95 14.39 6.47
N GLY A 85 5.98 13.54 6.45
CA GLY A 85 7.15 13.67 5.57
C GLY A 85 6.78 13.78 4.09
N TYR A 86 5.75 13.06 3.63
CA TYR A 86 5.26 13.19 2.26
C TYR A 86 4.69 14.58 1.96
N GLY A 87 4.20 15.28 2.96
CA GLY A 87 3.72 16.66 2.82
C GLY A 87 4.80 17.66 2.44
N HIS A 88 6.06 17.37 2.72
CA HIS A 88 7.21 18.21 2.39
C HIS A 88 7.71 18.01 0.95
N ILE A 89 7.31 16.91 0.30
CA ILE A 89 7.70 16.60 -1.08
C ILE A 89 6.55 17.01 -2.00
N LYS A 90 6.85 17.91 -2.95
CA LYS A 90 5.84 18.42 -3.89
C LYS A 90 6.15 17.95 -5.30
N LEU A 91 5.11 17.55 -6.03
CA LEU A 91 5.19 17.26 -7.45
C LEU A 91 5.06 18.58 -8.24
N ARG A 92 6.00 18.83 -9.15
CA ARG A 92 5.91 19.93 -10.11
C ARG A 92 5.44 19.40 -11.46
N PRO A 93 4.14 19.42 -11.76
CA PRO A 93 3.63 18.88 -13.02
C PRO A 93 4.12 19.69 -14.21
N ARG A 94 4.51 19.01 -15.27
CA ARG A 94 4.83 19.64 -16.56
C ARG A 94 3.53 19.75 -17.35
N ARG A 95 3.14 20.97 -17.69
CA ARG A 95 1.96 21.24 -18.49
C ARG A 95 2.26 21.17 -19.98
N LEU A 96 1.22 20.98 -20.80
CA LEU A 96 1.29 20.94 -22.28
C LEU A 96 2.31 19.92 -22.80
N ARG A 97 2.39 18.76 -22.13
CA ARG A 97 3.17 17.61 -22.59
C ARG A 97 2.21 16.55 -23.10
N ASP A 98 2.56 15.94 -24.22
CA ASP A 98 1.86 14.75 -24.69
C ASP A 98 2.03 13.61 -23.68
N ALA A 99 0.91 13.12 -23.15
CA ALA A 99 0.83 12.01 -22.21
C ALA A 99 0.00 10.83 -22.75
N THR A 100 -0.19 10.78 -24.07
CA THR A 100 -0.94 9.68 -24.73
C THR A 100 -0.20 8.35 -24.64
N ARG A 101 1.13 8.40 -24.48
CA ARG A 101 1.99 7.23 -24.31
C ARG A 101 2.96 7.46 -23.16
N VAL A 102 2.63 6.89 -22.00
CA VAL A 102 3.52 6.93 -20.84
C VAL A 102 4.16 5.56 -20.65
N ASP A 103 5.48 5.52 -20.73
CA ASP A 103 6.28 4.33 -20.45
C ASP A 103 6.94 4.49 -19.07
N MET A 104 6.52 3.67 -18.11
CA MET A 104 7.07 3.65 -16.75
C MET A 104 7.94 2.43 -16.48
N ARG A 105 8.23 1.63 -17.50
CA ARG A 105 9.02 0.40 -17.33
C ARG A 105 10.39 0.71 -16.74
N THR A 106 10.81 -0.13 -15.83
CA THR A 106 12.10 -0.02 -15.13
C THR A 106 12.79 -1.37 -15.15
N THR A 107 14.06 -1.39 -15.53
CA THR A 107 14.89 -2.59 -15.52
C THR A 107 15.83 -2.53 -14.31
N LEU A 108 15.74 -3.53 -13.44
CA LEU A 108 16.58 -3.67 -12.26
C LEU A 108 17.15 -5.09 -12.21
N TYR A 109 18.47 -5.21 -12.14
CA TYR A 109 19.19 -6.48 -12.05
C TYR A 109 18.72 -7.53 -13.09
N GLY A 110 18.55 -7.08 -14.34
CA GLY A 110 18.18 -7.95 -15.46
C GLY A 110 16.68 -8.26 -15.59
N ALA A 111 15.86 -7.88 -14.63
CA ALA A 111 14.39 -8.03 -14.69
C ALA A 111 13.71 -6.70 -15.04
N THR A 112 12.72 -6.73 -15.94
CA THR A 112 11.94 -5.55 -16.34
C THR A 112 10.57 -5.59 -15.71
N TYR A 113 10.19 -4.49 -15.07
CA TYR A 113 8.90 -4.27 -14.41
C TYR A 113 8.12 -3.18 -15.10
N ASN A 114 6.79 -3.22 -15.00
CA ASN A 114 5.91 -2.26 -15.66
C ASN A 114 6.00 -0.83 -15.10
N SER A 115 6.52 -0.68 -13.89
CA SER A 115 6.71 0.62 -13.24
C SER A 115 7.79 0.53 -12.16
N PRO A 116 8.33 1.68 -11.66
CA PRO A 116 9.27 1.70 -10.55
C PRO A 116 8.61 1.44 -9.19
N ILE A 117 7.30 1.23 -9.16
CA ILE A 117 6.56 0.94 -7.93
C ILE A 117 6.71 -0.55 -7.61
N TYR A 118 7.04 -0.85 -6.36
CA TYR A 118 7.19 -2.22 -5.90
C TYR A 118 6.50 -2.44 -4.54
N LEU A 119 6.25 -3.70 -4.21
CA LEU A 119 5.72 -4.08 -2.91
C LEU A 119 6.86 -4.31 -1.94
N CYS A 120 6.92 -3.45 -0.92
CA CYS A 120 7.90 -3.54 0.17
C CYS A 120 7.76 -4.86 0.94
N PRO A 121 8.85 -5.34 1.60
CA PRO A 121 8.79 -6.52 2.43
C PRO A 121 7.88 -6.26 3.63
N THR A 122 6.78 -7.01 3.69
CA THR A 122 5.81 -6.97 4.80
C THR A 122 5.73 -8.35 5.40
N GLY A 123 5.96 -8.45 6.70
CA GLY A 123 5.91 -9.71 7.44
C GLY A 123 4.49 -10.10 7.85
N SER A 124 4.32 -11.37 8.21
CA SER A 124 3.12 -11.90 8.87
C SER A 124 1.81 -11.63 8.14
N ASN A 125 1.80 -11.69 6.82
CA ASN A 125 0.59 -11.38 6.02
C ASN A 125 -0.61 -12.27 6.36
N ARG A 126 -0.38 -13.49 6.87
CA ARG A 126 -1.47 -14.39 7.33
C ARG A 126 -2.21 -13.88 8.56
N ALA A 127 -1.66 -12.94 9.31
CA ALA A 127 -2.38 -12.27 10.38
C ALA A 127 -3.53 -11.40 9.84
N PHE A 128 -3.47 -11.00 8.59
CA PHE A 128 -4.43 -10.09 7.96
C PHE A 128 -5.31 -10.78 6.91
N HIS A 129 -4.77 -11.81 6.24
CA HIS A 129 -5.49 -12.57 5.23
C HIS A 129 -5.01 -14.04 5.19
N PRO A 130 -5.89 -15.04 5.14
CA PRO A 130 -5.53 -16.47 5.21
C PRO A 130 -4.56 -16.89 4.10
N ASP A 131 -4.67 -16.33 2.90
CA ASP A 131 -3.77 -16.64 1.77
C ASP A 131 -2.37 -16.02 1.91
N GLY A 132 -2.18 -15.04 2.79
CA GLY A 132 -0.88 -14.44 3.10
C GLY A 132 -0.07 -13.99 1.89
N GLU A 133 1.25 -14.22 1.94
CA GLU A 133 2.20 -13.79 0.91
C GLU A 133 1.93 -14.37 -0.50
N PRO A 134 1.43 -15.60 -0.68
CA PRO A 134 1.05 -16.10 -2.01
C PRO A 134 -0.03 -15.27 -2.71
N ALA A 135 -0.98 -14.69 -1.98
CA ALA A 135 -1.98 -13.79 -2.57
C ALA A 135 -1.34 -12.49 -3.05
N VAL A 136 -0.43 -11.93 -2.25
CA VAL A 136 0.36 -10.74 -2.63
C VAL A 136 1.20 -11.02 -3.87
N ALA A 137 1.86 -12.17 -3.93
CA ALA A 137 2.67 -12.60 -5.07
C ALA A 137 1.84 -12.71 -6.36
N ARG A 138 0.68 -13.33 -6.30
CA ARG A 138 -0.25 -13.40 -7.47
C ARG A 138 -0.69 -12.01 -7.93
N ALA A 139 -1.02 -11.12 -7.00
CA ALA A 139 -1.42 -9.75 -7.32
C ALA A 139 -0.28 -8.95 -7.95
N ALA A 140 0.93 -9.06 -7.41
CA ALA A 140 2.14 -8.43 -7.95
C ALA A 140 2.41 -8.91 -9.38
N LYS A 141 2.34 -10.23 -9.62
CA LYS A 141 2.50 -10.83 -10.96
C LYS A 141 1.47 -10.29 -11.95
N ALA A 142 0.21 -10.25 -11.55
CA ALA A 142 -0.88 -9.77 -12.40
C ALA A 142 -0.71 -8.30 -12.83
N ARG A 143 0.04 -7.51 -12.06
CA ARG A 143 0.34 -6.11 -12.34
C ARG A 143 1.72 -5.88 -12.94
N GLY A 144 2.53 -6.92 -13.12
CA GLY A 144 3.92 -6.80 -13.58
C GLY A 144 4.78 -5.96 -12.63
N THR A 145 4.51 -6.06 -11.34
CA THR A 145 5.14 -5.28 -10.27
C THR A 145 6.11 -6.17 -9.50
N MET A 146 7.26 -5.64 -9.15
CA MET A 146 8.22 -6.31 -8.27
C MET A 146 7.64 -6.52 -6.88
N MET A 147 7.93 -7.68 -6.29
CA MET A 147 7.62 -8.01 -4.91
C MET A 147 8.91 -8.35 -4.16
N MET A 148 9.03 -7.86 -2.95
CA MET A 148 10.09 -8.22 -2.01
C MET A 148 9.51 -9.03 -0.86
N LEU A 149 10.01 -10.25 -0.65
CA LEU A 149 9.57 -11.13 0.44
C LEU A 149 10.31 -10.78 1.73
N SER A 150 9.58 -10.62 2.81
CA SER A 150 10.16 -10.37 4.14
C SER A 150 10.72 -11.64 4.78
N THR A 151 11.79 -11.51 5.57
CA THR A 151 12.26 -12.56 6.47
C THR A 151 11.19 -13.04 7.46
N ALA A 152 10.31 -12.12 7.88
CA ALA A 152 9.22 -12.40 8.81
C ALA A 152 7.95 -12.93 8.12
N SER A 153 8.07 -13.48 6.91
CA SER A 153 6.93 -14.07 6.19
C SER A 153 6.44 -15.35 6.85
N ASN A 154 5.15 -15.64 6.69
CA ASN A 154 4.54 -16.90 7.14
C ASN A 154 4.66 -18.02 6.10
N THR A 155 5.13 -17.70 4.91
CA THR A 155 5.21 -18.62 3.77
C THR A 155 6.66 -18.72 3.28
N GLY A 156 7.10 -19.91 2.94
CA GLY A 156 8.43 -20.14 2.41
C GLY A 156 8.69 -19.45 1.08
N VAL A 157 9.93 -19.08 0.83
CA VAL A 157 10.33 -18.36 -0.38
C VAL A 157 9.98 -19.15 -1.64
N GLU A 158 10.08 -20.47 -1.60
CA GLU A 158 9.79 -21.37 -2.72
C GLU A 158 8.31 -21.28 -3.14
N ASP A 159 7.40 -21.30 -2.16
CA ASP A 159 5.96 -21.21 -2.42
C ASP A 159 5.56 -19.82 -2.93
N VAL A 160 6.24 -18.78 -2.44
CA VAL A 160 6.02 -17.41 -2.91
C VAL A 160 6.53 -17.24 -4.34
N CYS A 161 7.72 -17.73 -4.67
CA CYS A 161 8.26 -17.76 -6.03
C CYS A 161 7.34 -18.52 -6.98
N LYS A 162 6.82 -19.68 -6.54
CA LYS A 162 5.84 -20.45 -7.31
C LYS A 162 4.56 -19.67 -7.56
N ALA A 163 4.03 -18.98 -6.55
CA ALA A 163 2.82 -18.16 -6.67
C ALA A 163 3.03 -16.93 -7.57
N TYR A 164 4.22 -16.34 -7.54
CA TYR A 164 4.62 -15.24 -8.41
C TYR A 164 4.92 -15.72 -9.84
N GLY A 165 5.31 -16.97 -10.02
CA GLY A 165 5.70 -17.57 -11.30
C GLY A 165 7.10 -17.18 -11.79
N ALA A 166 7.93 -16.65 -10.90
CA ALA A 166 9.34 -16.31 -11.10
C ALA A 166 10.01 -16.07 -9.74
N PRO A 167 11.35 -16.01 -9.65
CA PRO A 167 12.02 -15.59 -8.44
C PRO A 167 11.60 -14.17 -8.00
N VAL A 168 11.35 -13.99 -6.71
CA VAL A 168 11.08 -12.68 -6.09
C VAL A 168 12.36 -12.12 -5.47
N TRP A 169 12.35 -10.87 -5.06
CA TRP A 169 13.40 -10.33 -4.22
C TRP A 169 13.21 -10.81 -2.79
N ALA A 170 14.30 -10.99 -2.06
CA ALA A 170 14.27 -11.39 -0.67
C ALA A 170 14.86 -10.30 0.22
N GLN A 171 14.17 -9.98 1.31
CA GLN A 171 14.70 -9.15 2.38
C GLN A 171 15.10 -10.05 3.53
N LEU A 172 16.27 -9.84 4.08
CA LEU A 172 16.82 -10.65 5.14
C LEU A 172 17.28 -9.79 6.31
N THR A 173 16.62 -9.98 7.45
CA THR A 173 17.11 -9.49 8.74
C THR A 173 18.06 -10.53 9.30
N ALA A 174 19.31 -10.14 9.50
CA ALA A 174 20.34 -11.05 9.98
C ALA A 174 20.02 -11.57 11.40
N PRO A 175 19.86 -12.87 11.60
CA PRO A 175 19.74 -13.45 12.93
C PRO A 175 21.11 -13.43 13.64
N THR A 176 21.10 -13.60 14.95
CA THR A 176 22.34 -13.64 15.75
C THR A 176 23.24 -14.85 15.46
N SER A 177 22.65 -15.93 14.96
CA SER A 177 23.39 -17.16 14.62
C SER A 177 23.78 -17.17 13.15
N TRP A 178 25.10 -17.18 12.87
CA TRP A 178 25.63 -17.31 11.52
C TRP A 178 25.15 -18.57 10.80
N ALA A 179 25.11 -19.71 11.50
CA ALA A 179 24.67 -20.96 10.91
C ALA A 179 23.19 -20.94 10.45
N VAL A 180 22.34 -20.20 11.16
CA VAL A 180 20.94 -19.96 10.75
C VAL A 180 20.90 -19.02 9.56
N PHE A 181 21.69 -17.95 9.59
CA PHE A 181 21.79 -16.98 8.50
C PHE A 181 22.20 -17.65 7.19
N GLU A 182 23.28 -18.44 7.23
CA GLU A 182 23.77 -19.17 6.07
C GLU A 182 22.72 -20.13 5.47
N LYS A 183 21.98 -20.84 6.31
CA LYS A 183 20.90 -21.73 5.84
C LYS A 183 19.80 -20.95 5.12
N ILE A 184 19.44 -19.79 5.62
CA ILE A 184 18.42 -18.91 4.97
C ILE A 184 18.97 -18.39 3.64
N LEU A 185 20.22 -17.93 3.60
CA LEU A 185 20.88 -17.47 2.37
C LEU A 185 20.88 -18.55 1.29
N ARG A 186 21.34 -19.77 1.63
CA ARG A 186 21.34 -20.90 0.69
C ARG A 186 19.93 -21.22 0.19
N ARG A 187 18.95 -21.15 1.05
CA ARG A 187 17.55 -21.38 0.67
C ARG A 187 17.02 -20.34 -0.32
N VAL A 188 17.32 -19.05 -0.08
CA VAL A 188 16.97 -17.93 -0.96
C VAL A 188 17.69 -18.06 -2.30
N GLU A 189 18.97 -18.40 -2.29
CA GLU A 189 19.78 -18.65 -3.47
C GLU A 189 19.25 -19.84 -4.30
N ASN A 190 18.93 -20.95 -3.65
CA ASN A 190 18.36 -22.14 -4.31
C ASN A 190 16.97 -21.87 -4.92
N ALA A 191 16.21 -20.94 -4.36
CA ALA A 191 14.95 -20.48 -4.93
C ALA A 191 15.13 -19.54 -6.14
N GLY A 192 16.39 -19.20 -6.48
CA GLY A 192 16.76 -18.37 -7.62
C GLY A 192 16.47 -16.88 -7.42
N CYS A 193 16.32 -16.43 -6.16
CA CYS A 193 16.05 -15.01 -5.89
C CYS A 193 17.17 -14.13 -6.45
N LEU A 194 16.77 -13.09 -7.22
CA LEU A 194 17.71 -12.24 -7.97
C LEU A 194 18.45 -11.24 -7.09
N SER A 195 17.91 -10.91 -5.94
CA SER A 195 18.46 -9.90 -5.06
C SER A 195 18.10 -10.18 -3.61
N LEU A 196 19.03 -9.83 -2.75
CA LEU A 196 18.90 -9.86 -1.29
C LEU A 196 19.08 -8.43 -0.75
N CYS A 197 18.19 -7.99 0.13
CA CYS A 197 18.23 -6.71 0.83
C CYS A 197 18.38 -6.90 2.33
#